data_b1ae72b1371703b35617acb7bb8f284b
#
_entry.id   b1ae72b1371703b35617acb7bb8f284b
#
_cell.length_a   1.000
_cell.length_b   1.000
_cell.length_c   1.000
_cell.angle_alpha   90.00
_cell.angle_beta   90.00
_cell.angle_gamma   90.00
#
_symmetry.space_group_name_H-M   'P 1'
#
loop_
_entity.id
_entity.type
_entity.pdbx_description
1 polymer ?
#
loop_
_entity_poly.entity_id
_entity_poly.type
_entity_poly.pdbx_seq_one_letter_code
_entity_poly.pdbx_strand_id
1 'polypeptide(L)'
;QGDDVYQDAGEITLGIKSAADATGAAFENLQLGGDASVKVTDTIDEVVAKLTATPSVTEGGEITYTITLTNKDGLPINNHADLYFKLTDGTNIVVAANSTTGSATVIAPDNVYVGTNAPVVNAIDSVSGQDAWKFEQLTLDKAEVSTQVTDEPGTPGNEGDIVKVTITADQTSVAENVKPTFTVHINTVLAHDLTVTLSNDAVVTIKAGETTAAYEHAAQGDDVYQDAGEITLGIKSAADATGAAFENLQLGGDASVKVTDTIDEVVAKLTATPSVAEGGEITYTITLTNKDGLPINNHAELYFKLTDGTNIVVAANSTTGSATVIAPDNVYVGTNAPVVNAIDSVSGQDAWKFEQLTLDKAEVQTQVTDEPSGQGDLVKVSIAADQLSVNEATEPTFTVTLNKALDKPFTVTLSTGATLTFAAGETTKSYAAPAQGDDVFKDEGKITVSITKAEVVGEQLENLQIGQPATVAVTDTQSPVTAQ
;
A
#
# COMPACT_ATOMS: atom_id res chain seq x y z
N GLN A 1 43.41 86.63 17.91
CA GLN A 1 42.55 85.49 17.55
C GLN A 1 43.42 84.27 17.82
N GLY A 2 42.81 83.19 18.40
CA GLY A 2 43.54 81.99 18.64
C GLY A 2 43.58 81.10 17.40
N ASP A 3 44.59 80.22 17.29
CA ASP A 3 44.67 79.19 16.27
C ASP A 3 43.76 78.03 16.63
N ASP A 4 42.79 77.69 15.77
CA ASP A 4 41.84 76.58 15.99
C ASP A 4 41.47 75.97 14.61
N VAL A 5 40.44 75.11 14.52
CA VAL A 5 40.10 74.41 13.31
C VAL A 5 38.89 74.97 12.55
N TYR A 6 38.45 76.16 12.95
CA TYR A 6 37.22 76.78 12.41
C TYR A 6 37.48 77.96 11.51
N GLN A 7 36.67 78.14 10.48
CA GLN A 7 36.70 79.28 9.60
C GLN A 7 36.19 80.50 10.34
N ASP A 8 37.06 81.23 10.93
CA ASP A 8 36.73 82.44 11.69
C ASP A 8 37.59 83.72 11.28
N ALA A 9 38.11 83.67 10.04
CA ALA A 9 38.82 84.80 9.47
C ALA A 9 38.07 86.13 9.71
N GLY A 10 38.79 87.11 10.14
CA GLY A 10 38.15 88.34 10.57
C GLY A 10 39.02 89.59 10.37
N GLU A 11 38.72 90.59 11.09
CA GLU A 11 39.44 91.85 11.09
C GLU A 11 39.55 92.38 12.53
N ILE A 12 40.77 92.65 12.97
CA ILE A 12 41.01 93.27 14.27
C ILE A 12 41.14 94.80 13.99
N THR A 13 40.20 95.55 14.44
CA THR A 13 40.17 97.02 14.32
C THR A 13 40.39 97.64 15.68
N LEU A 14 41.38 98.50 15.74
CA LEU A 14 41.73 99.32 16.91
C LEU A 14 41.57 100.77 16.64
N GLY A 15 40.77 101.39 17.41
CA GLY A 15 40.61 102.83 17.37
C GLY A 15 41.12 103.51 18.63
N ILE A 16 41.54 104.73 18.54
CA ILE A 16 41.95 105.54 19.68
C ILE A 16 40.68 106.01 20.38
N LYS A 17 40.39 105.55 21.53
CA LYS A 17 39.19 105.90 22.29
C LYS A 17 39.31 107.28 22.96
N SER A 18 40.49 107.62 23.42
CA SER A 18 40.76 108.84 24.08
C SER A 18 42.27 109.12 24.16
N ALA A 19 42.67 110.42 24.11
CA ALA A 19 44.03 110.84 24.45
C ALA A 19 43.93 112.00 25.44
N ALA A 20 44.80 111.99 26.45
CA ALA A 20 44.87 113.02 27.46
C ALA A 20 46.34 113.41 27.74
N ASP A 21 46.59 114.68 28.07
CA ASP A 21 47.90 115.13 28.52
C ASP A 21 48.20 114.53 29.90
N ALA A 22 49.45 114.10 30.16
CA ALA A 22 49.87 113.50 31.41
C ALA A 22 49.71 114.40 32.65
N THR A 23 49.69 115.72 32.44
CA THR A 23 49.49 116.71 33.50
C THR A 23 48.03 117.09 33.71
N GLY A 24 47.10 116.55 32.86
CA GLY A 24 45.68 116.89 32.91
C GLY A 24 45.30 118.18 32.17
N ALA A 25 46.20 118.85 31.41
CA ALA A 25 45.93 119.99 30.62
C ALA A 25 44.99 119.71 29.45
N ALA A 26 43.98 120.55 29.21
CA ALA A 26 43.06 120.40 28.07
C ALA A 26 43.71 120.92 26.79
N PHE A 27 43.56 120.16 25.72
CA PHE A 27 43.96 120.62 24.37
C PHE A 27 42.86 121.54 23.80
N GLU A 28 43.24 122.60 23.04
CA GLU A 28 42.30 123.54 22.39
C GLU A 28 41.49 122.79 21.30
N ASN A 29 42.13 121.89 20.57
CA ASN A 29 41.48 121.13 19.51
C ASN A 29 42.17 119.77 19.37
N LEU A 30 41.67 118.78 20.08
CA LEU A 30 42.16 117.39 19.99
C LEU A 30 41.35 116.66 18.92
N GLN A 31 42.00 116.14 17.92
CA GLN A 31 41.42 115.25 16.91
C GLN A 31 42.06 113.91 17.06
N LEU A 32 41.22 112.91 17.27
CA LEU A 32 41.64 111.55 17.25
C LEU A 32 41.65 111.01 15.83
N GLY A 33 42.64 110.27 15.47
CA GLY A 33 42.74 109.66 14.12
C GLY A 33 41.72 108.51 13.91
N GLY A 34 41.56 108.12 12.69
CA GLY A 34 40.67 106.97 12.33
C GLY A 34 41.20 105.61 12.85
N ASP A 35 40.37 104.66 12.77
CA ASP A 35 40.71 103.28 13.17
C ASP A 35 41.78 102.67 12.30
N ALA A 36 42.63 101.72 12.88
CA ALA A 36 43.59 100.90 12.16
C ALA A 36 43.09 99.49 12.20
N SER A 37 42.99 98.83 11.07
CA SER A 37 42.53 97.50 10.93
C SER A 37 43.64 96.58 10.40
N VAL A 38 43.70 95.34 10.98
CA VAL A 38 44.53 94.22 10.53
C VAL A 38 43.62 93.08 10.17
N LYS A 39 43.68 92.59 8.94
CA LYS A 39 42.96 91.40 8.49
C LYS A 39 43.63 90.16 9.09
N VAL A 40 42.87 89.32 9.73
CA VAL A 40 43.28 88.02 10.24
C VAL A 40 42.82 86.94 9.25
N THR A 41 43.72 86.12 8.78
CA THR A 41 43.44 85.03 7.90
C THR A 41 43.65 83.70 8.66
N ASP A 42 42.73 82.73 8.43
CA ASP A 42 42.87 81.43 9.04
C ASP A 42 44.10 80.68 8.49
N THR A 43 44.76 79.89 9.33
CA THR A 43 45.65 78.84 8.95
C THR A 43 44.77 77.57 8.64
N ILE A 44 45.26 76.72 7.78
CA ILE A 44 44.48 75.51 7.43
C ILE A 44 44.83 74.40 8.42
N ASP A 45 43.95 74.24 9.41
CA ASP A 45 43.97 73.11 10.39
C ASP A 45 42.96 72.06 10.03
N GLU A 46 43.48 70.83 9.79
CA GLU A 46 42.68 69.71 9.32
C GLU A 46 41.96 68.99 10.45
N VAL A 47 40.67 68.79 10.27
CA VAL A 47 39.87 67.80 11.08
C VAL A 47 39.66 66.58 10.23
N VAL A 48 39.98 65.39 10.84
CA VAL A 48 39.81 64.09 10.21
C VAL A 48 38.64 63.37 10.87
N ALA A 49 37.67 62.98 10.07
CA ALA A 49 36.61 62.06 10.47
C ALA A 49 37.05 60.62 10.13
N LYS A 50 37.24 59.80 11.13
CA LYS A 50 37.69 58.41 10.98
C LYS A 50 36.61 57.41 11.39
N LEU A 51 36.37 56.40 10.55
CA LEU A 51 35.47 55.30 10.84
C LEU A 51 36.24 54.12 11.51
N THR A 52 35.61 53.50 12.51
CA THR A 52 36.02 52.23 13.08
C THR A 52 34.81 51.30 13.14
N ALA A 53 35.03 50.01 13.13
CA ALA A 53 33.97 49.00 13.24
C ALA A 53 34.35 47.91 14.25
N THR A 54 33.36 47.19 14.78
CA THR A 54 33.57 45.94 15.50
C THR A 54 34.46 45.01 14.68
N PRO A 55 35.60 44.52 15.17
CA PRO A 55 36.53 43.73 14.31
C PRO A 55 36.00 42.35 13.93
N SER A 56 35.17 41.70 14.79
CA SER A 56 34.55 40.39 14.54
C SER A 56 33.25 40.30 15.30
N VAL A 57 32.27 39.60 14.71
CA VAL A 57 30.97 39.34 15.29
C VAL A 57 30.48 37.98 14.79
N THR A 58 29.65 37.27 15.55
CA THR A 58 28.89 36.11 15.04
C THR A 58 27.81 36.63 14.05
N GLU A 59 27.44 35.77 13.12
CA GLU A 59 26.35 36.12 12.19
C GLU A 59 25.05 36.40 13.01
N GLY A 60 24.17 37.22 12.45
CA GLY A 60 23.03 37.75 13.19
C GLY A 60 23.38 38.68 14.33
N GLY A 61 24.68 38.86 14.69
CA GLY A 61 25.12 39.74 15.75
C GLY A 61 25.20 41.22 15.34
N GLU A 62 25.48 42.13 16.30
CA GLU A 62 25.51 43.55 16.06
C GLU A 62 26.92 44.06 15.68
N ILE A 63 27.06 44.69 14.51
CA ILE A 63 28.24 45.44 14.09
C ILE A 63 28.06 46.89 14.52
N THR A 64 28.94 47.41 15.38
CA THR A 64 28.96 48.81 15.79
C THR A 64 29.97 49.60 14.95
N TYR A 65 29.51 50.58 14.21
CA TYR A 65 30.32 51.57 13.52
C TYR A 65 30.44 52.83 14.37
N THR A 66 31.66 53.38 14.49
CA THR A 66 31.90 54.60 15.24
C THR A 66 32.73 55.59 14.42
N ILE A 67 32.19 56.79 14.24
CA ILE A 67 32.91 57.95 13.71
C ILE A 67 33.61 58.66 14.87
N THR A 68 34.88 59.00 14.70
CA THR A 68 35.65 59.84 15.64
C THR A 68 36.21 61.03 14.88
N LEU A 69 36.07 62.24 15.49
CA LEU A 69 36.63 63.49 14.94
C LEU A 69 37.89 63.84 15.72
N THR A 70 39.02 64.03 15.01
CA THR A 70 40.28 64.43 15.58
C THR A 70 40.94 65.49 14.70
N ASN A 71 41.81 66.29 15.29
CA ASN A 71 42.75 67.08 14.49
C ASN A 71 43.91 66.20 13.93
N LYS A 72 44.83 66.80 13.15
CA LYS A 72 46.01 66.11 12.58
C LYS A 72 46.90 65.47 13.64
N ASP A 73 46.90 65.97 14.88
CA ASP A 73 47.71 65.48 15.99
C ASP A 73 46.98 64.42 16.82
N GLY A 74 45.75 64.03 16.38
CA GLY A 74 44.93 62.99 17.06
C GLY A 74 44.15 63.56 18.28
N LEU A 75 44.11 64.88 18.49
CA LEU A 75 43.34 65.45 19.58
C LEU A 75 41.85 65.49 19.22
N PRO A 76 40.93 65.19 20.14
CA PRO A 76 39.50 65.15 19.87
C PRO A 76 38.93 66.55 19.54
N ILE A 77 38.05 66.56 18.59
CA ILE A 77 37.32 67.78 18.15
C ILE A 77 35.85 67.68 18.53
N ASN A 78 35.28 68.59 19.30
CA ASN A 78 33.91 68.57 19.77
C ASN A 78 33.11 69.82 19.68
N ASN A 79 33.69 70.95 19.32
CA ASN A 79 32.97 72.21 19.29
C ASN A 79 32.25 72.43 17.93
N HIS A 80 31.20 71.67 17.72
CA HIS A 80 30.37 71.74 16.49
C HIS A 80 28.88 71.44 16.81
N ALA A 81 27.97 71.72 15.89
CA ALA A 81 26.60 71.27 15.92
C ALA A 81 26.53 69.79 15.39
N ASP A 82 25.34 69.27 15.30
CA ASP A 82 25.15 67.88 14.80
C ASP A 82 25.74 67.71 13.39
N LEU A 83 26.56 66.67 13.24
CA LEU A 83 27.13 66.21 11.97
C LEU A 83 26.51 64.84 11.59
N TYR A 84 26.05 64.74 10.36
CA TYR A 84 25.37 63.56 9.84
C TYR A 84 26.26 62.87 8.81
N PHE A 85 26.81 61.75 9.18
CA PHE A 85 27.65 60.91 8.30
C PHE A 85 26.81 59.83 7.65
N LYS A 86 26.98 59.61 6.36
CA LYS A 86 26.43 58.47 5.64
C LYS A 86 27.56 57.52 5.24
N LEU A 87 27.38 56.24 5.50
CA LEU A 87 28.30 55.18 5.10
C LEU A 87 27.93 54.63 3.71
N THR A 88 28.84 53.85 3.12
CA THR A 88 28.68 53.31 1.77
C THR A 88 27.53 52.31 1.67
N ASP A 89 27.16 51.61 2.74
CA ASP A 89 25.98 50.76 2.84
C ASP A 89 24.68 51.50 3.07
N GLY A 90 24.75 52.83 3.23
CA GLY A 90 23.60 53.70 3.51
C GLY A 90 23.35 53.96 4.98
N THR A 91 24.08 53.34 5.91
CA THR A 91 23.96 53.55 7.36
C THR A 91 24.24 55.02 7.69
N ASN A 92 23.42 55.63 8.54
CA ASN A 92 23.60 57.01 8.99
C ASN A 92 24.14 57.03 10.44
N ILE A 93 25.17 57.82 10.68
CA ILE A 93 25.77 58.03 11.99
C ILE A 93 25.68 59.52 12.32
N VAL A 94 25.17 59.85 13.49
CA VAL A 94 25.13 61.22 13.97
C VAL A 94 26.21 61.41 15.03
N VAL A 95 27.11 62.36 14.77
CA VAL A 95 28.00 62.91 15.79
C VAL A 95 27.26 64.12 16.37
N ALA A 96 26.72 63.96 17.56
CA ALA A 96 25.92 65.00 18.21
C ALA A 96 26.73 66.26 18.50
N ALA A 97 26.05 67.39 18.63
CA ALA A 97 26.68 68.70 19.02
C ALA A 97 27.53 68.50 20.27
N ASN A 98 28.72 69.12 20.26
CA ASN A 98 29.72 69.05 21.31
C ASN A 98 30.21 67.58 21.69
N SER A 99 30.03 66.63 20.77
CA SER A 99 30.55 65.26 20.90
C SER A 99 31.75 65.08 19.98
N THR A 100 32.66 64.21 20.36
CA THR A 100 33.82 63.79 19.52
C THR A 100 33.52 62.53 18.74
N THR A 101 32.45 61.82 19.07
CA THR A 101 32.10 60.52 18.49
C THR A 101 30.62 60.36 18.22
N GLY A 102 30.27 59.57 17.27
CA GLY A 102 28.92 59.06 17.02
C GLY A 102 28.97 57.62 16.58
N SER A 103 27.94 56.84 16.94
CA SER A 103 27.87 55.41 16.61
C SER A 103 26.52 55.00 16.05
N ALA A 104 26.52 53.96 15.24
CA ALA A 104 25.32 53.27 14.81
C ALA A 104 25.61 51.76 14.78
N THR A 105 24.55 50.95 14.97
CA THR A 105 24.64 49.48 14.87
C THR A 105 23.87 48.97 13.67
N VAL A 106 24.37 47.94 13.02
CA VAL A 106 23.68 47.15 11.99
C VAL A 106 23.80 45.67 12.34
N ILE A 107 22.85 44.84 11.87
CA ILE A 107 22.90 43.39 12.07
C ILE A 107 23.80 42.78 11.00
N ALA A 108 24.70 41.92 11.41
CA ALA A 108 25.54 41.12 10.48
C ALA A 108 24.66 40.19 9.63
N PRO A 109 25.04 39.90 8.37
CA PRO A 109 24.41 38.86 7.61
C PRO A 109 24.35 37.56 8.37
N ASP A 110 23.26 36.82 8.16
CA ASP A 110 22.93 35.56 8.83
C ASP A 110 22.50 34.52 7.79
N ASN A 111 22.90 33.25 7.96
CA ASN A 111 22.56 32.13 7.07
C ASN A 111 22.58 30.80 7.81
N VAL A 112 22.18 29.71 7.17
CA VAL A 112 22.01 28.37 7.79
C VAL A 112 23.20 27.42 7.52
N TYR A 113 24.27 27.92 6.94
CA TYR A 113 25.39 27.07 6.46
C TYR A 113 26.65 27.28 7.28
N VAL A 114 27.30 26.18 7.65
CA VAL A 114 28.63 26.19 8.24
C VAL A 114 29.64 26.79 7.26
N GLY A 115 30.40 27.77 7.70
CA GLY A 115 31.57 28.19 6.96
C GLY A 115 31.61 29.65 6.60
N THR A 116 32.21 29.99 5.55
CA THR A 116 32.75 31.32 5.20
C THR A 116 31.71 32.37 4.92
N ASN A 117 31.40 33.17 5.91
CA ASN A 117 30.74 34.43 5.65
C ASN A 117 31.72 35.49 5.07
N ALA A 118 31.27 36.20 4.06
CA ALA A 118 32.06 37.31 3.53
C ALA A 118 32.17 38.42 4.60
N PRO A 119 33.36 39.00 4.82
CA PRO A 119 33.48 40.11 5.75
C PRO A 119 32.59 41.26 5.32
N VAL A 120 31.95 41.94 6.29
CA VAL A 120 31.19 43.15 6.03
C VAL A 120 32.16 44.33 5.96
N VAL A 121 32.18 45.02 4.81
CA VAL A 121 33.08 46.13 4.54
C VAL A 121 32.26 47.42 4.41
N ASN A 122 32.75 48.51 5.03
CA ASN A 122 32.07 49.78 4.99
C ASN A 122 33.09 50.95 5.02
N ALA A 123 32.68 52.12 4.55
CA ALA A 123 33.50 53.32 4.58
C ALA A 123 32.61 54.57 4.72
N ILE A 124 33.20 55.72 5.06
CA ILE A 124 32.45 56.98 5.06
C ILE A 124 32.16 57.38 3.60
N ASP A 125 30.91 57.55 3.25
CA ASP A 125 30.50 58.07 1.93
C ASP A 125 30.49 59.59 1.91
N SER A 126 29.73 60.18 2.84
CA SER A 126 29.51 61.64 2.86
C SER A 126 29.22 62.15 4.27
N VAL A 127 29.31 63.50 4.42
CA VAL A 127 28.92 64.18 5.64
C VAL A 127 28.03 65.38 5.28
N SER A 128 27.09 65.66 6.19
CA SER A 128 26.23 66.85 6.09
C SER A 128 25.97 67.42 7.50
N GLY A 129 25.30 68.57 7.59
CA GLY A 129 25.02 69.24 8.86
C GLY A 129 25.42 70.73 8.78
N GLN A 130 24.90 71.54 9.71
CA GLN A 130 25.11 72.99 9.66
C GLN A 130 26.58 73.36 9.83
N ASP A 131 27.36 72.58 10.55
CA ASP A 131 28.79 72.91 10.81
C ASP A 131 29.76 72.11 9.94
N ALA A 132 29.30 71.25 9.04
CA ALA A 132 30.16 70.46 8.15
C ALA A 132 31.05 71.36 7.27
N TRP A 133 30.63 72.58 6.99
CA TRP A 133 31.39 73.57 6.17
C TRP A 133 32.09 74.65 6.99
N LYS A 134 31.96 74.61 8.33
CA LYS A 134 32.62 75.58 9.22
C LYS A 134 34.03 75.22 9.60
N PHE A 135 34.46 74.01 9.36
CA PHE A 135 35.84 73.55 9.57
C PHE A 135 36.70 74.21 8.46
N GLU A 136 37.90 74.57 8.79
CA GLU A 136 38.86 75.04 7.79
C GLU A 136 39.11 73.99 6.74
N GLN A 137 39.33 72.75 7.17
CA GLN A 137 39.38 71.58 6.34
C GLN A 137 38.77 70.35 7.10
N LEU A 138 37.69 69.79 6.61
CA LEU A 138 37.13 68.49 7.10
C LEU A 138 37.46 67.42 6.08
N THR A 139 38.35 66.49 6.46
CA THR A 139 38.73 65.33 5.64
C THR A 139 38.01 64.12 6.11
N LEU A 140 37.33 63.40 5.20
CA LEU A 140 36.71 62.12 5.45
C LEU A 140 37.76 61.03 5.19
N ASP A 141 38.17 60.26 6.20
CA ASP A 141 38.99 59.07 6.00
C ASP A 141 38.15 58.02 5.24
N LYS A 142 38.45 57.83 3.94
CA LYS A 142 37.77 56.88 3.06
C LYS A 142 38.31 55.48 3.17
N ALA A 143 39.19 55.21 4.11
CA ALA A 143 39.67 53.83 4.35
C ALA A 143 38.51 52.91 4.72
N GLU A 144 38.46 51.76 4.08
CA GLU A 144 37.48 50.73 4.40
C GLU A 144 37.77 50.13 5.78
N VAL A 145 36.72 49.93 6.55
CA VAL A 145 36.72 49.08 7.75
C VAL A 145 36.07 47.77 7.44
N SER A 146 36.57 46.68 8.03
CA SER A 146 36.08 45.31 7.76
C SER A 146 35.76 44.61 9.08
N THR A 147 34.58 44.00 9.15
CA THR A 147 34.15 43.16 10.24
C THR A 147 34.11 41.72 9.77
N GLN A 148 34.84 40.81 10.43
CA GLN A 148 34.72 39.38 10.18
C GLN A 148 33.40 38.89 10.77
N VAL A 149 32.63 38.14 9.98
CA VAL A 149 31.42 37.47 10.44
C VAL A 149 31.73 35.98 10.56
N THR A 150 31.54 35.44 11.74
CA THR A 150 31.83 34.02 12.06
C THR A 150 30.53 33.29 12.35
N ASP A 151 30.49 32.00 12.10
CA ASP A 151 29.37 31.14 12.47
C ASP A 151 29.12 31.17 13.99
N GLU A 152 27.94 30.75 14.44
CA GLU A 152 27.65 30.49 15.83
C GLU A 152 28.56 29.36 16.35
N PRO A 153 28.96 29.43 17.63
CA PRO A 153 29.96 28.53 18.17
C PRO A 153 29.49 27.06 18.37
N GLY A 154 28.28 26.68 17.99
CA GLY A 154 27.76 25.30 18.14
C GLY A 154 27.67 24.81 19.58
N THR A 155 27.60 25.72 20.54
CA THR A 155 27.50 25.42 21.98
C THR A 155 26.05 25.37 22.45
N PRO A 156 25.72 24.64 23.55
CA PRO A 156 24.36 24.65 24.09
C PRO A 156 23.80 26.07 24.33
N GLY A 157 22.71 26.40 23.66
CA GLY A 157 22.08 27.72 23.67
C GLY A 157 22.55 28.68 22.58
N ASN A 158 23.48 28.22 21.70
CA ASN A 158 23.91 28.91 20.48
C ASN A 158 24.34 27.84 19.45
N GLU A 159 23.36 27.03 19.03
CA GLU A 159 23.56 25.78 18.29
C GLU A 159 23.55 25.98 16.77
N GLY A 160 23.49 27.21 16.33
CA GLY A 160 23.33 27.59 14.93
C GLY A 160 21.88 27.49 14.42
N ASP A 161 21.68 27.98 13.24
CA ASP A 161 20.37 28.03 12.61
C ASP A 161 19.80 26.65 12.29
N ILE A 162 18.60 26.38 12.83
CA ILE A 162 17.94 25.09 12.65
C ILE A 162 17.32 24.99 11.26
N VAL A 163 17.84 24.06 10.47
CA VAL A 163 17.21 23.56 9.26
C VAL A 163 16.48 22.26 9.61
N LYS A 164 15.14 22.32 9.72
CA LYS A 164 14.31 21.17 10.05
C LYS A 164 13.60 20.65 8.81
N VAL A 165 13.89 19.40 8.44
CA VAL A 165 13.26 18.70 7.32
C VAL A 165 12.28 17.67 7.90
N THR A 166 11.02 17.70 7.45
CA THR A 166 9.96 16.78 7.91
C THR A 166 9.24 16.17 6.73
N ILE A 167 8.58 15.03 6.94
CA ILE A 167 7.72 14.38 5.96
C ILE A 167 6.32 14.20 6.55
N THR A 168 5.30 14.39 5.74
CA THR A 168 3.90 14.13 6.11
C THR A 168 3.24 13.31 5.02
N ALA A 169 2.31 12.44 5.41
CA ALA A 169 1.42 11.77 4.48
C ALA A 169 0.25 12.70 4.12
N ASP A 170 -0.07 12.80 2.83
CA ASP A 170 -1.16 13.67 2.36
C ASP A 170 -2.54 13.03 2.59
N GLN A 171 -2.57 11.68 2.74
CA GLN A 171 -3.76 10.92 3.07
C GLN A 171 -3.50 10.08 4.34
N THR A 172 -4.56 9.81 5.12
CA THR A 172 -4.50 8.91 6.27
C THR A 172 -4.64 7.45 5.87
N SER A 173 -5.32 7.18 4.76
CA SER A 173 -5.49 5.86 4.15
C SER A 173 -5.75 5.97 2.66
N VAL A 174 -5.36 4.94 1.93
CA VAL A 174 -5.64 4.74 0.50
C VAL A 174 -6.04 3.29 0.25
N ALA A 175 -6.76 3.03 -0.85
CA ALA A 175 -6.92 1.67 -1.33
C ALA A 175 -5.60 1.14 -1.94
N GLU A 176 -5.40 -0.17 -1.96
CA GLU A 176 -4.16 -0.80 -2.42
C GLU A 176 -3.78 -0.48 -3.87
N ASN A 177 -4.78 -0.21 -4.74
CA ASN A 177 -4.57 0.20 -6.13
C ASN A 177 -4.26 1.70 -6.30
N VAL A 178 -4.25 2.48 -5.20
CA VAL A 178 -4.00 3.92 -5.22
C VAL A 178 -2.59 4.20 -4.72
N LYS A 179 -1.87 5.01 -5.48
CA LYS A 179 -0.55 5.49 -5.09
C LYS A 179 -0.67 6.56 -4.01
N PRO A 180 -0.15 6.34 -2.79
CA PRO A 180 -0.16 7.36 -1.77
C PRO A 180 0.87 8.46 -2.06
N THR A 181 0.54 9.68 -1.66
CA THR A 181 1.43 10.82 -1.76
C THR A 181 1.91 11.28 -0.39
N PHE A 182 3.15 11.74 -0.35
CA PHE A 182 3.82 12.29 0.82
C PHE A 182 4.39 13.65 0.44
N THR A 183 4.38 14.60 1.37
CA THR A 183 5.00 15.91 1.18
C THR A 183 6.18 16.07 2.15
N VAL A 184 7.34 16.37 1.59
CA VAL A 184 8.53 16.76 2.35
C VAL A 184 8.50 18.27 2.56
N HIS A 185 8.77 18.72 3.79
CA HIS A 185 8.75 20.11 4.19
C HIS A 185 10.09 20.51 4.78
N ILE A 186 10.43 21.79 4.61
CA ILE A 186 11.53 22.44 5.30
C ILE A 186 11.03 23.71 5.99
N ASN A 187 11.54 24.03 7.17
CA ASN A 187 11.09 25.15 8.00
C ASN A 187 11.59 26.52 7.51
N THR A 188 12.57 26.58 6.63
CA THR A 188 13.18 27.82 6.12
C THR A 188 13.40 27.71 4.61
N VAL A 189 13.46 28.88 3.94
CA VAL A 189 13.74 28.96 2.50
C VAL A 189 15.24 28.88 2.27
N LEU A 190 15.69 28.00 1.39
CA LEU A 190 17.09 27.87 1.02
C LEU A 190 17.38 28.58 -0.31
N ALA A 191 18.63 29.06 -0.44
CA ALA A 191 19.12 29.68 -1.68
C ALA A 191 19.44 28.67 -2.78
N HIS A 192 19.61 27.39 -2.41
CA HIS A 192 19.94 26.28 -3.31
C HIS A 192 18.92 25.16 -3.17
N ASP A 193 18.91 24.24 -4.14
CA ASP A 193 18.10 23.03 -4.08
C ASP A 193 18.52 22.15 -2.88
N LEU A 194 17.53 21.61 -2.15
CA LEU A 194 17.74 20.62 -1.11
C LEU A 194 17.40 19.22 -1.66
N THR A 195 18.36 18.32 -1.59
CA THR A 195 18.16 16.91 -1.93
C THR A 195 17.86 16.11 -0.67
N VAL A 196 16.68 15.48 -0.60
CA VAL A 196 16.22 14.65 0.52
C VAL A 196 16.13 13.21 0.06
N THR A 197 16.83 12.30 0.75
CA THR A 197 16.73 10.86 0.52
C THR A 197 15.81 10.25 1.56
N LEU A 198 14.79 9.54 1.09
CA LEU A 198 13.81 8.85 1.94
C LEU A 198 14.32 7.46 2.37
N SER A 199 13.62 6.84 3.33
CA SER A 199 13.97 5.52 3.87
C SER A 199 13.92 4.39 2.83
N ASN A 200 13.14 4.56 1.75
CA ASN A 200 13.06 3.66 0.60
C ASN A 200 14.06 3.99 -0.52
N ASP A 201 15.08 4.83 -0.22
CA ASP A 201 16.10 5.33 -1.15
C ASP A 201 15.57 6.22 -2.29
N ALA A 202 14.30 6.61 -2.27
CA ALA A 202 13.78 7.61 -3.18
C ALA A 202 14.38 8.99 -2.87
N VAL A 203 14.63 9.77 -3.92
CA VAL A 203 15.20 11.11 -3.83
C VAL A 203 14.13 12.14 -4.17
N VAL A 204 13.92 13.09 -3.26
CA VAL A 204 13.01 14.21 -3.41
C VAL A 204 13.82 15.50 -3.39
N THR A 205 13.56 16.41 -4.32
CA THR A 205 14.27 17.70 -4.38
C THR A 205 13.30 18.84 -4.07
N ILE A 206 13.58 19.57 -2.99
CA ILE A 206 12.96 20.85 -2.71
C ILE A 206 13.78 21.92 -3.47
N LYS A 207 13.13 22.65 -4.37
CA LYS A 207 13.80 23.66 -5.19
C LYS A 207 14.18 24.89 -4.38
N ALA A 208 15.25 25.57 -4.80
CA ALA A 208 15.64 26.87 -4.25
C ALA A 208 14.43 27.81 -4.23
N GLY A 209 14.19 28.44 -3.08
CA GLY A 209 13.03 29.33 -2.88
C GLY A 209 11.74 28.65 -2.48
N GLU A 210 11.66 27.32 -2.53
CA GLU A 210 10.50 26.52 -2.11
C GLU A 210 10.71 25.94 -0.69
N THR A 211 9.61 25.58 -0.05
CA THR A 211 9.62 24.96 1.29
C THR A 211 9.03 23.56 1.31
N THR A 212 8.54 23.06 0.18
CA THR A 212 7.90 21.75 0.08
C THR A 212 8.20 21.06 -1.24
N ALA A 213 8.18 19.72 -1.23
CA ALA A 213 8.16 18.91 -2.44
C ALA A 213 7.36 17.63 -2.22
N ALA A 214 6.55 17.24 -3.19
CA ALA A 214 5.72 16.04 -3.14
C ALA A 214 6.49 14.81 -3.65
N TYR A 215 6.15 13.65 -3.08
CA TYR A 215 6.61 12.34 -3.51
C TYR A 215 5.43 11.39 -3.66
N GLU A 216 5.27 10.77 -4.82
CA GLU A 216 4.29 9.71 -5.08
C GLU A 216 4.96 8.35 -4.88
N HIS A 217 4.48 7.58 -3.90
CA HIS A 217 4.93 6.20 -3.67
C HIS A 217 4.18 5.24 -4.60
N ALA A 218 4.79 4.10 -4.94
CA ALA A 218 4.08 3.06 -5.69
C ALA A 218 2.86 2.55 -4.89
N ALA A 219 1.79 2.20 -5.59
CA ALA A 219 0.66 1.48 -5.00
C ALA A 219 1.13 0.10 -4.51
N GLN A 220 0.44 -0.50 -3.53
CA GLN A 220 0.73 -1.85 -3.07
C GLN A 220 0.48 -2.85 -4.19
N GLY A 221 -0.61 -2.73 -4.91
CA GLY A 221 -1.04 -3.57 -6.02
C GLY A 221 -2.44 -4.11 -5.73
N ASP A 222 -3.31 -4.07 -6.72
CA ASP A 222 -4.68 -4.56 -6.64
C ASP A 222 -4.68 -6.08 -6.87
N ASP A 223 -5.14 -6.88 -5.90
CA ASP A 223 -5.25 -8.32 -6.04
C ASP A 223 -6.54 -8.84 -5.37
N VAL A 224 -6.62 -10.09 -5.01
CA VAL A 224 -7.83 -10.72 -4.45
C VAL A 224 -7.64 -11.16 -2.99
N TYR A 225 -6.54 -10.75 -2.35
CA TYR A 225 -6.16 -11.25 -1.02
C TYR A 225 -6.26 -10.17 0.05
N GLN A 226 -6.63 -10.56 1.25
CA GLN A 226 -6.63 -9.68 2.43
C GLN A 226 -5.20 -9.45 2.88
N ASP A 227 -4.59 -8.39 2.42
CA ASP A 227 -3.22 -8.01 2.75
C ASP A 227 -3.07 -6.52 3.13
N ALA A 228 -4.16 -5.91 3.59
CA ALA A 228 -4.16 -4.56 4.13
C ALA A 228 -2.94 -4.28 5.00
N GLY A 229 -2.29 -3.14 4.79
CA GLY A 229 -1.01 -2.84 5.40
C GLY A 229 -0.82 -1.38 5.76
N GLU A 230 0.42 -0.98 5.88
CA GLU A 230 0.82 0.38 6.16
C GLU A 230 2.12 0.69 5.42
N ILE A 231 2.14 1.79 4.67
CA ILE A 231 3.34 2.32 4.04
C ILE A 231 3.89 3.41 4.94
N THR A 232 5.11 3.20 5.46
CA THR A 232 5.81 4.14 6.33
C THR A 232 7.08 4.63 5.66
N LEU A 233 7.25 5.95 5.58
CA LEU A 233 8.43 6.60 5.03
C LEU A 233 9.03 7.56 6.05
N GLY A 234 10.35 7.48 6.22
CA GLY A 234 11.16 8.42 6.97
C GLY A 234 12.15 9.15 6.09
N ILE A 235 12.83 10.13 6.66
CA ILE A 235 13.93 10.86 6.01
C ILE A 235 15.25 10.20 6.43
N LYS A 236 15.99 9.67 5.47
CA LYS A 236 17.30 9.05 5.68
C LYS A 236 18.42 10.09 5.74
N SER A 237 18.35 11.10 4.87
CA SER A 237 19.30 12.19 4.81
C SER A 237 18.76 13.40 4.05
N ALA A 238 19.31 14.56 4.31
CA ALA A 238 19.09 15.78 3.52
C ALA A 238 20.43 16.49 3.30
N ALA A 239 20.66 17.01 2.10
CA ALA A 239 21.89 17.68 1.74
C ALA A 239 21.62 18.84 0.76
N ASP A 240 22.33 19.94 0.93
CA ASP A 240 22.35 21.03 -0.03
C ASP A 240 22.98 20.59 -1.35
N ALA A 241 22.44 21.02 -2.48
CA ALA A 241 22.93 20.62 -3.81
C ALA A 241 24.37 21.07 -4.11
N THR A 242 24.86 22.11 -3.42
CA THR A 242 26.25 22.57 -3.53
C THR A 242 27.22 21.78 -2.66
N GLY A 243 26.70 20.98 -1.74
CA GLY A 243 27.45 20.24 -0.74
C GLY A 243 27.81 21.08 0.50
N ALA A 244 27.22 22.27 0.65
CA ALA A 244 27.36 23.05 1.88
C ALA A 244 26.75 22.32 3.07
N ALA A 245 27.46 22.32 4.21
CA ALA A 245 26.96 21.73 5.44
C ALA A 245 26.04 22.73 6.17
N PHE A 246 24.95 22.23 6.73
CA PHE A 246 24.08 23.00 7.59
C PHE A 246 24.65 23.10 9.01
N GLU A 247 24.43 24.20 9.68
CA GLU A 247 24.85 24.40 11.07
C GLU A 247 24.13 23.45 12.01
N ASN A 248 22.82 23.34 11.87
CA ASN A 248 21.98 22.47 12.68
C ASN A 248 20.87 21.83 11.84
N LEU A 249 21.21 20.70 11.19
CA LEU A 249 20.23 19.93 10.41
C LEU A 249 19.46 18.98 11.33
N GLN A 250 18.15 19.11 11.36
CA GLN A 250 17.25 18.22 12.10
C GLN A 250 16.31 17.48 11.13
N LEU A 251 16.31 16.15 11.23
CA LEU A 251 15.39 15.30 10.47
C LEU A 251 14.21 14.90 11.36
N GLY A 252 13.00 15.07 10.83
CA GLY A 252 11.76 14.71 11.51
C GLY A 252 11.51 13.21 11.55
N GLY A 253 10.44 12.82 12.26
CA GLY A 253 10.00 11.44 12.35
C GLY A 253 9.33 10.94 11.06
N ASP A 254 8.94 9.65 11.08
CA ASP A 254 8.32 8.97 9.96
C ASP A 254 6.86 9.41 9.74
N ALA A 255 6.39 9.28 8.51
CA ALA A 255 5.00 9.46 8.10
C ALA A 255 4.45 8.15 7.57
N SER A 256 3.19 7.83 7.91
CA SER A 256 2.53 6.59 7.54
C SER A 256 1.19 6.82 6.86
N VAL A 257 0.87 5.92 5.91
CA VAL A 257 -0.44 5.81 5.25
C VAL A 257 -0.92 4.38 5.41
N LYS A 258 -2.14 4.19 5.88
CA LYS A 258 -2.79 2.88 5.89
C LYS A 258 -3.18 2.49 4.46
N VAL A 259 -2.91 1.25 4.10
CA VAL A 259 -3.41 0.65 2.86
C VAL A 259 -4.56 -0.29 3.20
N THR A 260 -5.67 -0.12 2.53
CA THR A 260 -6.87 -0.94 2.70
C THR A 260 -7.12 -1.74 1.44
N ASP A 261 -7.50 -3.01 1.61
CA ASP A 261 -7.90 -3.85 0.50
C ASP A 261 -9.10 -3.25 -0.22
N THR A 262 -9.18 -3.44 -1.52
CA THR A 262 -10.42 -3.34 -2.31
C THR A 262 -11.15 -4.68 -2.22
N ILE A 263 -12.45 -4.73 -2.53
CA ILE A 263 -13.19 -5.99 -2.49
C ILE A 263 -13.20 -6.60 -3.87
N ASP A 264 -12.25 -7.50 -4.13
CA ASP A 264 -12.17 -8.28 -5.34
C ASP A 264 -12.63 -9.71 -5.12
N GLU A 265 -13.67 -10.10 -5.89
CA GLU A 265 -14.35 -11.37 -5.73
C GLU A 265 -13.63 -12.51 -6.44
N VAL A 266 -13.40 -13.60 -5.70
CA VAL A 266 -13.05 -14.92 -6.27
C VAL A 266 -14.29 -15.79 -6.26
N VAL A 267 -14.64 -16.38 -7.41
CA VAL A 267 -15.77 -17.29 -7.57
C VAL A 267 -15.27 -18.71 -7.71
N ALA A 268 -15.75 -19.59 -6.84
CA ALA A 268 -15.59 -21.05 -6.98
C ALA A 268 -16.81 -21.61 -7.71
N LYS A 269 -16.61 -22.16 -8.91
CA LYS A 269 -17.65 -22.71 -9.77
C LYS A 269 -17.51 -24.20 -9.92
N LEU A 270 -18.63 -24.95 -9.75
CA LEU A 270 -18.72 -26.39 -10.00
C LEU A 270 -19.15 -26.66 -11.44
N THR A 271 -18.52 -27.66 -12.04
CA THR A 271 -18.99 -28.28 -13.29
C THR A 271 -19.02 -29.79 -13.12
N ALA A 272 -19.83 -30.48 -13.91
CA ALA A 272 -19.96 -31.93 -13.88
C ALA A 272 -19.94 -32.53 -15.30
N THR A 273 -19.62 -33.81 -15.42
CA THR A 273 -19.83 -34.57 -16.66
C THR A 273 -21.30 -34.42 -17.07
N PRO A 274 -21.62 -33.97 -18.32
CA PRO A 274 -23.01 -33.69 -18.69
C PRO A 274 -23.88 -34.94 -18.82
N SER A 275 -23.30 -36.06 -19.20
CA SER A 275 -23.99 -37.35 -19.34
C SER A 275 -23.03 -38.53 -19.18
N VAL A 276 -23.50 -39.60 -18.60
CA VAL A 276 -22.75 -40.84 -18.38
C VAL A 276 -23.72 -42.02 -18.45
N ALA A 277 -23.25 -43.22 -18.85
CA ALA A 277 -24.01 -44.44 -18.64
C ALA A 277 -24.08 -44.77 -17.13
N GLU A 278 -25.14 -45.47 -16.71
CA GLU A 278 -25.21 -45.93 -15.33
C GLU A 278 -24.00 -46.82 -15.00
N GLY A 279 -23.60 -46.83 -13.72
CA GLY A 279 -22.34 -47.44 -13.29
C GLY A 279 -21.06 -46.73 -13.78
N GLY A 280 -21.16 -45.73 -14.64
CA GLY A 280 -20.02 -44.96 -15.14
C GLY A 280 -19.55 -43.84 -14.18
N GLU A 281 -18.43 -43.20 -14.51
CA GLU A 281 -17.83 -42.16 -13.67
C GLU A 281 -18.35 -40.78 -13.96
N ILE A 282 -18.89 -40.11 -12.95
CA ILE A 282 -19.21 -38.67 -12.98
C ILE A 282 -18.01 -37.92 -12.43
N THR A 283 -17.42 -37.03 -13.24
CA THR A 283 -16.33 -36.13 -12.81
C THR A 283 -16.91 -34.76 -12.44
N TYR A 284 -16.69 -34.34 -11.20
CA TYR A 284 -16.95 -32.99 -10.71
C TYR A 284 -15.64 -32.19 -10.72
N THR A 285 -15.71 -30.95 -11.19
CA THR A 285 -14.53 -30.07 -11.22
C THR A 285 -14.90 -28.70 -10.63
N ILE A 286 -14.14 -28.27 -9.63
CA ILE A 286 -14.15 -26.90 -9.11
C ILE A 286 -13.15 -26.07 -9.92
N THR A 287 -13.52 -24.87 -10.30
CA THR A 287 -12.64 -23.87 -10.92
C THR A 287 -12.72 -22.57 -10.14
N LEU A 288 -11.55 -21.95 -9.87
CA LEU A 288 -11.44 -20.66 -9.20
C LEU A 288 -11.12 -19.58 -10.23
N THR A 289 -11.94 -18.54 -10.27
CA THR A 289 -11.73 -17.38 -11.15
C THR A 289 -12.05 -16.09 -10.41
N ASN A 290 -11.45 -14.96 -10.86
CA ASN A 290 -11.96 -13.65 -10.46
C ASN A 290 -13.28 -13.32 -11.19
N LYS A 291 -13.87 -12.17 -10.90
CA LYS A 291 -15.12 -11.67 -11.53
C LYS A 291 -15.03 -11.57 -13.07
N ASP A 292 -13.83 -11.39 -13.62
CA ASP A 292 -13.57 -11.28 -15.06
C ASP A 292 -13.32 -12.63 -15.73
N GLY A 293 -13.41 -13.73 -14.97
CA GLY A 293 -13.17 -15.09 -15.47
C GLY A 293 -11.69 -15.47 -15.56
N LEU A 294 -10.78 -14.64 -15.05
CA LEU A 294 -9.36 -14.97 -15.01
C LEU A 294 -9.06 -15.98 -13.90
N PRO A 295 -8.18 -16.97 -14.17
CA PRO A 295 -7.88 -18.03 -13.20
C PRO A 295 -7.13 -17.50 -11.97
N ILE A 296 -7.51 -18.00 -10.79
CA ILE A 296 -6.87 -17.69 -9.52
C ILE A 296 -6.15 -18.94 -9.01
N ASN A 297 -4.86 -18.83 -8.74
CA ASN A 297 -4.02 -19.96 -8.33
C ASN A 297 -3.04 -19.69 -7.16
N ASN A 298 -2.90 -18.47 -6.69
CA ASN A 298 -1.96 -18.16 -5.62
C ASN A 298 -2.57 -18.40 -4.23
N HIS A 299 -2.78 -19.67 -3.87
CA HIS A 299 -3.35 -20.09 -2.58
C HIS A 299 -2.77 -21.43 -2.11
N ALA A 300 -2.92 -21.74 -0.83
CA ALA A 300 -2.70 -23.07 -0.28
C ALA A 300 -3.87 -24.00 -0.66
N GLU A 301 -3.82 -25.25 -0.23
CA GLU A 301 -4.90 -26.21 -0.50
C GLU A 301 -6.26 -25.73 0.02
N LEU A 302 -7.29 -25.86 -0.85
CA LEU A 302 -8.69 -25.59 -0.53
C LEU A 302 -9.49 -26.88 -0.64
N TYR A 303 -10.33 -27.13 0.35
CA TYR A 303 -11.16 -28.32 0.47
C TYR A 303 -12.63 -27.94 0.29
N PHE A 304 -13.21 -28.36 -0.81
CA PHE A 304 -14.62 -28.15 -1.12
C PHE A 304 -15.42 -29.40 -0.77
N LYS A 305 -16.55 -29.22 -0.14
CA LYS A 305 -17.53 -30.27 0.09
C LYS A 305 -18.76 -30.01 -0.76
N LEU A 306 -19.23 -31.04 -1.47
CA LEU A 306 -20.46 -31.00 -2.25
C LEU A 306 -21.68 -31.41 -1.41
N THR A 307 -22.87 -31.16 -1.91
CA THR A 307 -24.14 -31.46 -1.22
C THR A 307 -24.38 -32.96 -0.99
N ASP A 308 -23.82 -33.79 -1.85
CA ASP A 308 -23.84 -35.27 -1.67
C ASP A 308 -22.76 -35.79 -0.69
N GLY A 309 -21.91 -34.88 -0.18
CA GLY A 309 -20.80 -35.23 0.73
C GLY A 309 -19.46 -35.48 0.01
N THR A 310 -19.41 -35.45 -1.32
CA THR A 310 -18.15 -35.58 -2.09
C THR A 310 -17.19 -34.46 -1.73
N ASN A 311 -15.91 -34.80 -1.53
CA ASN A 311 -14.86 -33.84 -1.26
C ASN A 311 -13.99 -33.61 -2.50
N ILE A 312 -13.72 -32.37 -2.83
CA ILE A 312 -12.83 -31.97 -3.91
C ILE A 312 -11.71 -31.12 -3.33
N VAL A 313 -10.47 -31.46 -3.65
CA VAL A 313 -9.29 -30.67 -3.24
C VAL A 313 -8.81 -29.88 -4.43
N VAL A 314 -8.75 -28.57 -4.28
CA VAL A 314 -8.00 -27.68 -5.16
C VAL A 314 -6.61 -27.52 -4.54
N ALA A 315 -5.61 -28.12 -5.16
CA ALA A 315 -4.25 -28.14 -4.63
C ALA A 315 -3.65 -26.73 -4.56
N ALA A 316 -2.63 -26.55 -3.73
CA ALA A 316 -1.89 -25.31 -3.67
C ALA A 316 -1.38 -24.90 -5.05
N ASN A 317 -1.49 -23.62 -5.38
CA ASN A 317 -1.09 -23.03 -6.66
C ASN A 317 -1.83 -23.62 -7.89
N SER A 318 -3.01 -24.23 -7.69
CA SER A 318 -3.86 -24.76 -8.75
C SER A 318 -5.13 -23.93 -8.92
N THR A 319 -5.61 -23.81 -10.14
CA THR A 319 -6.89 -23.14 -10.44
C THR A 319 -8.08 -24.09 -10.39
N THR A 320 -7.83 -25.40 -10.37
CA THR A 320 -8.87 -26.42 -10.45
C THR A 320 -8.58 -27.59 -9.51
N GLY A 321 -9.66 -28.26 -9.12
CA GLY A 321 -9.62 -29.54 -8.45
C GLY A 321 -10.77 -30.41 -8.92
N SER A 322 -10.59 -31.75 -8.92
CA SER A 322 -11.61 -32.67 -9.40
C SER A 322 -11.76 -33.89 -8.50
N ALA A 323 -12.95 -34.46 -8.49
CA ALA A 323 -13.23 -35.77 -7.89
C ALA A 323 -14.20 -36.53 -8.79
N THR A 324 -14.16 -37.89 -8.69
CA THR A 324 -15.08 -38.75 -9.42
C THR A 324 -15.97 -39.50 -8.45
N VAL A 325 -17.21 -39.72 -8.85
CA VAL A 325 -18.17 -40.63 -8.18
C VAL A 325 -18.79 -41.55 -9.22
N ILE A 326 -19.26 -42.70 -8.78
CA ILE A 326 -19.95 -43.64 -9.68
C ILE A 326 -21.42 -43.24 -9.78
N ALA A 327 -21.92 -43.21 -11.01
CA ALA A 327 -23.35 -42.95 -11.27
C ALA A 327 -24.19 -44.13 -10.69
N PRO A 328 -25.44 -43.86 -10.24
CA PRO A 328 -26.36 -44.91 -9.90
C PRO A 328 -26.48 -45.92 -11.03
N ASP A 329 -26.64 -47.19 -10.63
CA ASP A 329 -26.71 -48.34 -11.50
C ASP A 329 -27.91 -49.19 -11.13
N ASN A 330 -28.64 -49.76 -12.12
CA ASN A 330 -29.81 -50.59 -11.92
C ASN A 330 -29.90 -51.66 -13.04
N VAL A 331 -30.95 -52.47 -13.10
CA VAL A 331 -31.11 -53.56 -14.07
C VAL A 331 -32.26 -53.33 -15.06
N TYR A 332 -32.86 -52.14 -15.05
CA TYR A 332 -34.08 -51.83 -15.79
C TYR A 332 -33.79 -50.86 -16.95
N VAL A 333 -34.31 -51.17 -18.13
CA VAL A 333 -34.32 -50.25 -19.26
C VAL A 333 -35.21 -49.07 -18.90
N GLY A 334 -34.65 -47.86 -18.97
CA GLY A 334 -35.45 -46.65 -18.84
C GLY A 334 -34.75 -45.44 -18.30
N THR A 335 -35.54 -44.52 -17.83
CA THR A 335 -35.08 -43.21 -17.41
C THR A 335 -34.52 -43.23 -15.99
N ASN A 336 -33.23 -43.09 -15.89
CA ASN A 336 -32.59 -42.80 -14.62
C ASN A 336 -32.81 -41.31 -14.24
N ALA A 337 -33.02 -41.07 -12.95
CA ALA A 337 -33.07 -39.68 -12.47
C ALA A 337 -31.69 -39.03 -12.65
N PRO A 338 -31.62 -37.79 -13.11
CA PRO A 338 -30.35 -37.11 -13.20
C PRO A 338 -29.71 -36.98 -11.82
N VAL A 339 -28.38 -37.12 -11.77
CA VAL A 339 -27.61 -36.84 -10.56
C VAL A 339 -27.37 -35.35 -10.47
N VAL A 340 -27.80 -34.73 -9.36
CA VAL A 340 -27.73 -33.29 -9.10
C VAL A 340 -26.78 -33.06 -7.94
N ASN A 341 -25.91 -32.08 -8.06
CA ASN A 341 -24.96 -31.70 -7.03
C ASN A 341 -24.67 -30.21 -7.04
N ALA A 342 -24.20 -29.66 -5.93
CA ALA A 342 -23.79 -28.27 -5.79
C ALA A 342 -22.66 -28.16 -4.77
N ILE A 343 -21.98 -27.01 -4.74
CA ILE A 343 -21.02 -26.73 -3.68
C ILE A 343 -21.77 -26.49 -2.37
N ASP A 344 -21.46 -27.23 -1.33
CA ASP A 344 -21.98 -27.01 0.03
C ASP A 344 -21.12 -26.02 0.81
N SER A 345 -19.82 -26.30 0.92
CA SER A 345 -18.91 -25.53 1.76
C SER A 345 -17.47 -25.60 1.26
N VAL A 346 -16.64 -24.68 1.77
CA VAL A 346 -15.21 -24.65 1.55
C VAL A 346 -14.48 -24.52 2.88
N SER A 347 -13.29 -25.11 2.97
CA SER A 347 -12.38 -24.99 4.09
C SER A 347 -10.92 -25.03 3.60
N GLY A 348 -9.95 -24.79 4.49
CA GLY A 348 -8.54 -24.73 4.15
C GLY A 348 -7.89 -23.47 4.75
N GLN A 349 -6.57 -23.45 4.81
CA GLN A 349 -5.85 -22.34 5.44
C GLN A 349 -6.09 -20.98 4.75
N ASP A 350 -6.27 -20.98 3.44
CA ASP A 350 -6.43 -19.79 2.64
C ASP A 350 -7.89 -19.47 2.25
N ALA A 351 -8.85 -20.27 2.69
CA ALA A 351 -10.26 -20.03 2.39
C ALA A 351 -10.77 -18.66 2.91
N TRP A 352 -10.11 -18.13 3.95
CA TRP A 352 -10.43 -16.83 4.57
C TRP A 352 -9.45 -15.71 4.18
N LYS A 353 -8.42 -16.01 3.39
CA LYS A 353 -7.44 -15.01 2.92
C LYS A 353 -7.91 -14.21 1.70
N PHE A 354 -8.91 -14.70 0.99
CA PHE A 354 -9.49 -13.92 -0.09
C PHE A 354 -10.29 -12.75 0.48
N GLU A 355 -10.29 -11.62 -0.17
CA GLU A 355 -11.14 -10.49 0.20
C GLU A 355 -12.60 -10.90 0.17
N GLN A 356 -13.00 -11.59 -0.90
CA GLN A 356 -14.30 -12.22 -1.03
C GLN A 356 -14.21 -13.54 -1.79
N LEU A 357 -14.50 -14.67 -1.14
CA LEU A 357 -14.66 -15.97 -1.79
C LEU A 357 -16.14 -16.32 -1.88
N THR A 358 -16.69 -16.32 -3.08
CA THR A 358 -18.08 -16.67 -3.37
C THR A 358 -18.16 -18.09 -3.90
N LEU A 359 -19.00 -18.92 -3.29
CA LEU A 359 -19.34 -20.24 -3.78
C LEU A 359 -20.53 -20.14 -4.73
N ASP A 360 -20.36 -20.48 -6.01
CA ASP A 360 -21.48 -20.63 -6.94
C ASP A 360 -22.34 -21.82 -6.49
N LYS A 361 -23.49 -21.55 -5.90
CA LYS A 361 -24.44 -22.55 -5.40
C LYS A 361 -25.35 -23.12 -6.48
N ALA A 362 -25.11 -22.76 -7.74
CA ALA A 362 -25.88 -23.32 -8.85
C ALA A 362 -25.71 -24.85 -8.90
N GLU A 363 -26.82 -25.55 -9.07
CA GLU A 363 -26.82 -26.98 -9.22
C GLU A 363 -26.27 -27.40 -10.61
N VAL A 364 -25.41 -28.40 -10.61
CA VAL A 364 -24.98 -29.11 -11.82
C VAL A 364 -25.71 -30.44 -11.92
N GLN A 365 -26.03 -30.86 -13.13
CA GLN A 365 -26.76 -32.09 -13.41
C GLN A 365 -25.98 -32.97 -14.36
N THR A 366 -25.96 -34.28 -14.07
CA THR A 366 -25.45 -35.31 -14.96
C THR A 366 -26.63 -36.21 -15.36
N GLN A 367 -26.90 -36.33 -16.65
CA GLN A 367 -27.86 -37.31 -17.16
C GLN A 367 -27.24 -38.69 -17.07
N VAL A 368 -27.97 -39.61 -16.44
CA VAL A 368 -27.58 -41.03 -16.37
C VAL A 368 -28.43 -41.79 -17.39
N THR A 369 -27.77 -42.43 -18.35
CA THR A 369 -28.40 -43.19 -19.42
C THR A 369 -28.16 -44.66 -19.20
N ASP A 370 -29.04 -45.52 -19.76
CA ASP A 370 -28.80 -46.98 -19.75
C ASP A 370 -27.47 -47.30 -20.46
N GLU A 371 -26.91 -48.47 -20.19
CA GLU A 371 -25.79 -48.99 -20.90
C GLU A 371 -26.17 -49.29 -22.35
N PRO A 372 -25.18 -49.30 -23.28
CA PRO A 372 -25.41 -49.67 -24.65
C PRO A 372 -26.01 -51.11 -24.76
N SER A 373 -26.98 -51.28 -25.63
CA SER A 373 -27.65 -52.56 -25.81
C SER A 373 -26.69 -53.76 -25.93
N GLY A 374 -26.88 -54.76 -25.08
CA GLY A 374 -26.02 -55.95 -24.97
C GLY A 374 -24.88 -55.85 -23.93
N GLN A 375 -24.74 -54.70 -23.28
CA GLN A 375 -23.80 -54.55 -22.15
C GLN A 375 -24.52 -54.33 -20.80
N GLY A 376 -25.85 -54.28 -20.81
CA GLY A 376 -26.64 -54.05 -19.63
C GLY A 376 -26.55 -55.20 -18.59
N ASP A 377 -26.98 -54.90 -17.41
CA ASP A 377 -26.92 -55.75 -16.25
C ASP A 377 -27.66 -57.06 -16.43
N LEU A 378 -26.91 -58.17 -16.33
CA LEU A 378 -27.45 -59.52 -16.52
C LEU A 378 -28.29 -59.99 -15.33
N VAL A 379 -29.58 -60.16 -15.57
CA VAL A 379 -30.50 -60.90 -14.69
C VAL A 379 -30.68 -62.31 -15.25
N LYS A 380 -30.17 -63.30 -14.55
CA LYS A 380 -30.30 -64.70 -14.92
C LYS A 380 -31.31 -65.39 -14.01
N VAL A 381 -32.36 -65.99 -14.63
CA VAL A 381 -33.30 -66.86 -13.94
C VAL A 381 -33.06 -68.29 -14.37
N SER A 382 -32.92 -69.19 -13.45
CA SER A 382 -32.68 -70.65 -13.71
C SER A 382 -33.65 -71.50 -12.94
N ILE A 383 -33.90 -72.69 -13.45
CA ILE A 383 -34.67 -73.72 -12.74
C ILE A 383 -33.80 -74.96 -12.59
N ALA A 384 -33.86 -75.58 -11.43
CA ALA A 384 -33.16 -76.83 -11.15
C ALA A 384 -34.13 -77.83 -10.45
N ALA A 385 -33.98 -79.09 -10.72
CA ALA A 385 -34.71 -80.12 -10.04
C ALA A 385 -34.06 -80.40 -8.68
N ASP A 386 -34.88 -80.48 -7.63
CA ASP A 386 -34.39 -80.74 -6.27
C ASP A 386 -34.07 -82.22 -6.05
N GLN A 387 -34.64 -83.13 -6.90
CA GLN A 387 -34.38 -84.53 -6.92
C GLN A 387 -33.99 -84.99 -8.32
N LEU A 388 -33.15 -86.03 -8.42
CA LEU A 388 -32.77 -86.65 -9.71
C LEU A 388 -33.87 -87.55 -10.24
N SER A 389 -34.59 -88.20 -9.34
CA SER A 389 -35.71 -89.10 -9.64
C SER A 389 -36.73 -89.14 -8.48
N VAL A 390 -38.02 -89.37 -8.83
CA VAL A 390 -39.13 -89.59 -7.89
C VAL A 390 -39.90 -90.76 -8.37
N ASN A 391 -40.73 -91.41 -7.49
CA ASN A 391 -41.71 -92.37 -7.95
C ASN A 391 -42.92 -91.64 -8.57
N GLU A 392 -43.74 -92.37 -9.35
CA GLU A 392 -44.88 -91.81 -10.09
C GLU A 392 -45.97 -91.19 -9.18
N ALA A 393 -46.03 -91.58 -7.89
CA ALA A 393 -46.99 -91.02 -6.91
C ALA A 393 -46.46 -89.76 -6.22
N THR A 394 -45.20 -89.34 -6.49
CA THR A 394 -44.57 -88.28 -5.80
C THR A 394 -44.50 -87.02 -6.69
N GLU A 395 -44.94 -85.86 -6.18
CA GLU A 395 -44.80 -84.54 -6.82
C GLU A 395 -43.32 -84.15 -6.79
N PRO A 396 -42.63 -84.01 -7.95
CA PRO A 396 -41.26 -83.54 -7.97
C PRO A 396 -41.20 -82.06 -7.69
N THR A 397 -40.22 -81.67 -6.90
CA THR A 397 -39.99 -80.21 -6.62
C THR A 397 -38.84 -79.66 -7.45
N PHE A 398 -39.01 -78.42 -7.82
CA PHE A 398 -38.05 -77.64 -8.59
C PHE A 398 -37.79 -76.33 -7.85
N THR A 399 -36.55 -75.83 -7.83
CA THR A 399 -36.18 -74.59 -7.30
C THR A 399 -35.85 -73.62 -8.47
N VAL A 400 -36.58 -72.50 -8.53
CA VAL A 400 -36.29 -71.40 -9.45
C VAL A 400 -35.45 -70.36 -8.71
N THR A 401 -34.32 -69.95 -9.33
CA THR A 401 -33.33 -69.08 -8.68
C THR A 401 -33.00 -67.86 -9.62
N LEU A 402 -32.93 -66.68 -9.01
CA LEU A 402 -32.36 -65.48 -9.61
C LEU A 402 -30.90 -65.30 -9.18
N ASN A 403 -30.01 -64.83 -10.09
CA ASN A 403 -28.62 -64.56 -9.78
C ASN A 403 -28.43 -63.33 -8.88
N LYS A 404 -29.39 -62.36 -8.89
CA LYS A 404 -29.40 -61.18 -8.05
C LYS A 404 -30.83 -60.88 -7.58
N ALA A 405 -30.97 -60.29 -6.42
CA ALA A 405 -32.24 -59.79 -5.90
C ALA A 405 -32.68 -58.56 -6.68
N LEU A 406 -33.96 -58.48 -7.02
CA LEU A 406 -34.57 -57.31 -7.63
C LEU A 406 -35.31 -56.47 -6.59
N ASP A 407 -35.38 -55.18 -6.78
CA ASP A 407 -36.11 -54.28 -5.87
C ASP A 407 -37.61 -54.21 -6.17
N LYS A 408 -38.02 -54.83 -7.32
CA LYS A 408 -39.42 -54.97 -7.74
C LYS A 408 -39.84 -56.43 -7.84
N PRO A 409 -41.17 -56.74 -7.74
CA PRO A 409 -41.67 -58.08 -7.93
C PRO A 409 -41.37 -58.65 -9.30
N PHE A 410 -40.86 -59.87 -9.37
CA PHE A 410 -40.51 -60.58 -10.60
C PHE A 410 -41.35 -61.83 -10.76
N THR A 411 -41.94 -62.01 -11.92
CA THR A 411 -42.85 -63.11 -12.18
C THR A 411 -42.26 -64.04 -13.24
N VAL A 412 -42.30 -65.34 -12.91
CA VAL A 412 -41.84 -66.45 -13.77
C VAL A 412 -43.04 -67.29 -14.10
N THR A 413 -43.27 -67.58 -15.41
CA THR A 413 -44.27 -68.53 -15.86
C THR A 413 -43.53 -69.77 -16.32
N LEU A 414 -44.00 -70.94 -15.79
CA LEU A 414 -43.46 -72.20 -16.14
C LEU A 414 -44.21 -72.90 -17.31
N SER A 415 -43.60 -73.86 -17.95
CA SER A 415 -44.21 -74.62 -19.03
C SER A 415 -45.48 -75.39 -18.62
N THR A 416 -45.69 -75.57 -17.34
CA THR A 416 -46.87 -76.17 -16.71
C THR A 416 -48.04 -75.14 -16.63
N GLY A 417 -47.82 -73.89 -16.94
CA GLY A 417 -48.79 -72.81 -16.76
C GLY A 417 -48.73 -72.20 -15.33
N ALA A 418 -47.97 -72.73 -14.41
CA ALA A 418 -47.80 -72.17 -13.07
C ALA A 418 -47.05 -70.86 -13.14
N THR A 419 -47.40 -69.90 -12.29
CA THR A 419 -46.75 -68.65 -12.13
C THR A 419 -46.16 -68.51 -10.72
N LEU A 420 -44.88 -68.15 -10.68
CA LEU A 420 -44.15 -67.94 -9.43
C LEU A 420 -43.83 -66.49 -9.36
N THR A 421 -44.21 -65.78 -8.30
CA THR A 421 -43.87 -64.34 -8.06
C THR A 421 -42.83 -64.28 -6.95
N PHE A 422 -41.69 -63.74 -7.30
CA PHE A 422 -40.66 -63.32 -6.36
C PHE A 422 -41.02 -61.94 -5.81
N ALA A 423 -41.07 -61.82 -4.52
CA ALA A 423 -41.19 -60.48 -3.91
C ALA A 423 -39.87 -59.72 -4.06
N ALA A 424 -39.91 -58.37 -3.89
CA ALA A 424 -38.68 -57.59 -3.82
C ALA A 424 -37.70 -58.18 -2.80
N GLY A 425 -36.46 -58.35 -3.22
CA GLY A 425 -35.39 -58.98 -2.39
C GLY A 425 -35.34 -60.51 -2.41
N GLU A 426 -36.32 -61.19 -2.97
CA GLU A 426 -36.30 -62.65 -3.07
C GLU A 426 -35.48 -63.15 -4.27
N THR A 427 -34.72 -64.20 -4.06
CA THR A 427 -33.88 -64.83 -5.12
C THR A 427 -34.23 -66.34 -5.38
N THR A 428 -35.12 -66.94 -4.60
CA THR A 428 -35.49 -68.36 -4.78
C THR A 428 -36.96 -68.57 -4.58
N LYS A 429 -37.56 -69.47 -5.38
CA LYS A 429 -38.92 -69.96 -5.24
C LYS A 429 -38.97 -71.51 -5.51
N SER A 430 -39.72 -72.25 -4.70
CA SER A 430 -39.93 -73.64 -4.92
C SER A 430 -41.26 -73.84 -5.67
N TYR A 431 -41.29 -74.83 -6.54
CA TYR A 431 -42.44 -75.24 -7.31
C TYR A 431 -42.55 -76.77 -7.24
N ALA A 432 -43.73 -77.30 -6.84
CA ALA A 432 -44.08 -78.70 -6.92
C ALA A 432 -44.87 -78.97 -8.21
N ALA A 433 -44.30 -79.72 -9.11
CA ALA A 433 -45.02 -80.12 -10.33
C ALA A 433 -45.97 -81.34 -10.02
N PRO A 434 -47.10 -81.43 -10.74
CA PRO A 434 -47.98 -82.56 -10.55
C PRO A 434 -47.29 -83.86 -10.73
N ALA A 435 -47.56 -84.85 -9.87
CA ALA A 435 -47.10 -86.24 -9.98
C ALA A 435 -47.62 -86.87 -11.29
N GLN A 436 -46.93 -87.87 -11.83
CA GLN A 436 -47.39 -88.57 -13.06
C GLN A 436 -48.69 -89.29 -12.75
N GLY A 437 -48.90 -89.82 -11.55
CA GLY A 437 -50.03 -90.60 -11.12
C GLY A 437 -49.68 -92.10 -10.97
N ASP A 438 -50.04 -92.68 -9.81
CA ASP A 438 -49.75 -94.08 -9.53
C ASP A 438 -50.84 -94.93 -10.17
N ASP A 439 -50.45 -95.84 -11.07
CA ASP A 439 -51.36 -96.79 -11.70
C ASP A 439 -50.76 -98.23 -11.72
N VAL A 440 -51.29 -99.14 -12.53
CA VAL A 440 -50.82 -100.57 -12.54
C VAL A 440 -50.02 -100.91 -13.79
N PHE A 441 -49.70 -99.86 -14.64
CA PHE A 441 -48.97 -100.07 -15.88
C PHE A 441 -47.51 -99.57 -15.70
N LYS A 442 -46.57 -100.24 -16.37
CA LYS A 442 -45.18 -99.84 -16.34
C LYS A 442 -44.92 -98.70 -17.34
N ASP A 443 -44.87 -97.48 -16.86
CA ASP A 443 -44.73 -96.28 -17.69
C ASP A 443 -43.71 -95.31 -17.18
N GLU A 444 -42.50 -95.78 -16.82
CA GLU A 444 -41.36 -94.93 -16.46
C GLU A 444 -41.27 -93.69 -17.41
N GLY A 445 -41.14 -92.46 -16.84
CA GLY A 445 -41.19 -91.21 -17.57
C GLY A 445 -40.21 -90.19 -17.13
N LYS A 446 -40.45 -88.98 -17.60
CA LYS A 446 -39.69 -87.81 -17.20
C LYS A 446 -40.62 -86.62 -17.08
N ILE A 447 -40.52 -85.85 -16.01
CA ILE A 447 -41.20 -84.56 -15.86
C ILE A 447 -40.15 -83.48 -16.14
N THR A 448 -40.36 -82.73 -17.21
CA THR A 448 -39.46 -81.59 -17.59
C THR A 448 -40.24 -80.26 -17.41
N VAL A 449 -39.66 -79.38 -16.65
CA VAL A 449 -40.20 -78.03 -16.42
C VAL A 449 -39.21 -77.06 -16.98
N SER A 450 -39.73 -76.08 -17.79
CA SER A 450 -38.97 -74.95 -18.32
C SER A 450 -39.60 -73.66 -17.91
N ILE A 451 -38.82 -72.60 -17.94
CA ILE A 451 -39.31 -71.27 -17.78
C ILE A 451 -39.72 -70.71 -19.20
N THR A 452 -41.00 -70.40 -19.40
CA THR A 452 -41.55 -69.93 -20.67
C THR A 452 -41.61 -68.45 -20.79
N LYS A 453 -41.73 -67.78 -19.66
CA LYS A 453 -41.77 -66.31 -19.55
C LYS A 453 -41.19 -65.90 -18.19
N ALA A 454 -40.47 -64.77 -18.21
CA ALA A 454 -39.98 -64.15 -17.01
C ALA A 454 -40.03 -62.61 -17.25
N GLU A 455 -40.61 -61.89 -16.28
CA GLU A 455 -40.82 -60.46 -16.41
C GLU A 455 -40.97 -59.73 -15.08
N VAL A 456 -40.60 -58.44 -15.06
CA VAL A 456 -40.98 -57.48 -14.01
C VAL A 456 -42.24 -56.77 -14.45
N VAL A 457 -43.18 -56.59 -13.56
CA VAL A 457 -44.46 -55.95 -13.89
C VAL A 457 -44.22 -54.46 -14.16
N GLY A 458 -44.51 -54.04 -15.41
CA GLY A 458 -44.42 -52.63 -15.82
C GLY A 458 -43.00 -52.12 -16.15
N GLU A 459 -41.98 -53.00 -16.13
CA GLU A 459 -40.58 -52.65 -16.43
C GLU A 459 -39.99 -53.64 -17.43
N GLN A 460 -38.92 -53.24 -18.09
CA GLN A 460 -38.12 -54.08 -18.97
C GLN A 460 -36.71 -54.24 -18.33
N LEU A 461 -36.24 -55.49 -18.26
CA LEU A 461 -34.86 -55.77 -17.85
C LEU A 461 -33.92 -55.53 -19.03
N GLU A 462 -32.74 -54.97 -18.75
CA GLU A 462 -31.73 -54.67 -19.77
C GLU A 462 -31.20 -55.94 -20.44
N ASN A 463 -30.91 -56.99 -19.63
CA ASN A 463 -30.40 -58.25 -20.13
C ASN A 463 -30.97 -59.39 -19.28
N LEU A 464 -32.02 -60.06 -19.80
CA LEU A 464 -32.64 -61.21 -19.18
C LEU A 464 -32.17 -62.48 -19.84
N GLN A 465 -31.59 -63.40 -19.08
CA GLN A 465 -31.21 -64.73 -19.52
C GLN A 465 -32.06 -65.78 -18.81
N ILE A 466 -32.76 -66.62 -19.57
CA ILE A 466 -33.50 -67.75 -19.07
C ILE A 466 -32.66 -68.99 -19.17
N GLY A 467 -32.54 -69.71 -18.05
CA GLY A 467 -31.78 -70.95 -17.96
C GLY A 467 -32.42 -72.16 -18.70
N GLN A 468 -31.69 -73.25 -18.81
CA GLN A 468 -32.16 -74.45 -19.43
C GLN A 468 -33.28 -75.15 -18.66
N PRO A 469 -34.16 -75.96 -19.28
CA PRO A 469 -35.16 -76.76 -18.62
C PRO A 469 -34.54 -77.75 -17.55
N ALA A 470 -35.26 -77.99 -16.50
CA ALA A 470 -34.90 -79.02 -15.46
C ALA A 470 -35.77 -80.23 -15.64
N THR A 471 -35.19 -81.38 -15.48
CA THR A 471 -35.83 -82.70 -15.67
C THR A 471 -35.63 -83.60 -14.47
N VAL A 472 -36.72 -84.26 -14.03
CA VAL A 472 -36.75 -85.31 -13.01
C VAL A 472 -37.17 -86.65 -13.67
N ALA A 473 -36.43 -87.73 -13.46
CA ALA A 473 -36.84 -89.01 -13.90
C ALA A 473 -38.01 -89.55 -13.00
N VAL A 474 -38.99 -90.20 -13.59
CA VAL A 474 -40.10 -90.85 -12.86
C VAL A 474 -39.92 -92.34 -12.98
N THR A 475 -39.89 -92.97 -11.83
CA THR A 475 -39.78 -94.45 -11.72
C THR A 475 -41.10 -95.07 -11.30
N ASP A 476 -41.46 -96.21 -11.92
CA ASP A 476 -42.68 -96.93 -11.54
C ASP A 476 -42.63 -97.44 -10.11
N THR A 477 -43.74 -97.39 -9.48
CA THR A 477 -44.04 -98.16 -8.25
C THR A 477 -44.63 -99.48 -8.65
N GLN A 478 -44.26 -100.58 -7.93
CA GLN A 478 -44.81 -101.88 -8.20
C GLN A 478 -46.21 -102.05 -7.54
N SER A 479 -47.28 -101.90 -8.34
CA SER A 479 -48.65 -102.13 -7.89
C SER A 479 -49.11 -103.51 -8.25
N PRO A 480 -49.43 -104.39 -7.25
CA PRO A 480 -49.82 -105.78 -7.55
C PRO A 480 -51.22 -105.81 -8.17
N VAL A 481 -51.32 -106.48 -9.36
CA VAL A 481 -52.61 -106.84 -9.97
C VAL A 481 -52.94 -108.27 -9.65
N THR A 482 -54.02 -108.53 -8.91
CA THR A 482 -54.52 -109.88 -8.60
C THR A 482 -55.63 -110.23 -9.58
N ALA A 483 -55.42 -111.25 -10.45
CA ALA A 483 -56.47 -111.88 -11.23
C ALA A 483 -57.28 -112.85 -10.34
N GLN A 484 -58.61 -112.65 -10.25
CA GLN A 484 -59.55 -113.62 -9.65
C GLN A 484 -60.11 -114.51 -10.70
#